data_2c2426673e5c7eb48fb99240de29228b
#
_entry.id   2c2426673e5c7eb48fb99240de29228b
#
_cell.length_a   1.000
_cell.length_b   1.000
_cell.length_c   1.000
_cell.angle_alpha   90.00
_cell.angle_beta   90.00
_cell.angle_gamma   90.00
#
_symmetry.space_group_name_H-M   'P 1'
#
loop_
_entity.id
_entity.type
_entity.pdbx_description
1 polymer ?
#
loop_
_entity_poly.entity_id
_entity_poly.type
_entity_poly.pdbx_seq_one_letter_code
_entity_poly.pdbx_strand_id
1 'polypeptide(L)'
;IQYIGDKVTKKEGDRRADIQLKKAEKNKKNGMVYVFELNKKYDIDGGVLRNYARFINHSCDPNCEVEITNNEIWISAIKNIKKNTELTYNYGYPFDSDFEDHICKCGSKKCVGYILSDDDWPKLKKYEKKHKKGTR
;
A
#
# COMPACT_ATOMS: atom_id res chain seq x y z
N ILE A 1 -12.58 5.92 8.14
CA ILE A 1 -13.10 4.63 7.65
C ILE A 1 -12.25 3.48 8.20
N GLN A 2 -12.88 2.41 8.63
CA GLN A 2 -12.18 1.21 9.08
C GLN A 2 -11.86 0.30 7.90
N TYR A 3 -10.65 -0.25 7.87
CA TYR A 3 -10.26 -1.32 6.95
C TYR A 3 -10.62 -2.66 7.59
N ILE A 4 -11.64 -3.31 7.08
CA ILE A 4 -12.23 -4.53 7.66
C ILE A 4 -11.99 -5.74 6.77
N GLY A 5 -12.02 -6.91 7.37
CA GLY A 5 -11.85 -8.18 6.65
C GLY A 5 -11.65 -9.34 7.60
N ASP A 6 -11.14 -10.42 7.04
CA ASP A 6 -10.84 -11.63 7.79
C ASP A 6 -9.49 -11.49 8.49
N LYS A 7 -9.49 -11.66 9.81
CA LYS A 7 -8.25 -11.73 10.59
C LYS A 7 -7.64 -13.11 10.39
N VAL A 8 -6.44 -13.15 9.86
CA VAL A 8 -5.72 -14.39 9.52
C VAL A 8 -4.31 -14.38 10.09
N THR A 9 -3.72 -15.56 10.25
CA THR A 9 -2.30 -15.68 10.63
C THR A 9 -1.41 -15.15 9.50
N LYS A 10 -0.15 -14.84 9.81
CA LYS A 10 0.83 -14.41 8.80
C LYS A 10 0.97 -15.42 7.65
N LYS A 11 1.04 -16.70 7.97
CA LYS A 11 1.12 -17.78 6.99
C LYS A 11 -0.08 -17.80 6.05
N GLU A 12 -1.29 -17.69 6.59
CA GLU A 12 -2.52 -17.64 5.81
C GLU A 12 -2.63 -16.33 5.02
N GLY A 13 -2.19 -15.21 5.61
CA GLY A 13 -2.11 -13.91 4.93
C GLY A 13 -1.21 -13.97 3.71
N ASP A 14 -0.03 -14.54 3.83
CA ASP A 14 0.90 -14.72 2.72
C ASP A 14 0.30 -15.57 1.61
N ARG A 15 -0.36 -16.66 1.96
CA ARG A 15 -1.04 -17.54 1.01
C ARG A 15 -2.14 -16.80 0.23
N ARG A 16 -2.96 -16.02 0.93
CA ARG A 16 -4.03 -15.21 0.32
C ARG A 16 -3.48 -14.09 -0.54
N ALA A 17 -2.42 -13.44 -0.09
CA ALA A 17 -1.74 -12.40 -0.87
C ALA A 17 -1.19 -12.95 -2.19
N ASP A 18 -0.57 -14.12 -2.19
CA ASP A 18 -0.07 -14.78 -3.39
C ASP A 18 -1.20 -15.11 -4.38
N ILE A 19 -2.32 -15.60 -3.89
CA ILE A 19 -3.50 -15.89 -4.73
C ILE A 19 -4.04 -14.60 -5.34
N GLN A 20 -4.16 -13.54 -4.55
CA GLN A 20 -4.64 -12.23 -5.02
C GLN A 20 -3.68 -11.62 -6.05
N LEU A 21 -2.37 -11.73 -5.82
CA LEU A 21 -1.35 -11.25 -6.74
C LEU A 21 -1.42 -11.98 -8.09
N LYS A 22 -1.57 -13.29 -8.09
CA LYS A 22 -1.73 -14.08 -9.32
C LYS A 22 -2.99 -13.71 -10.10
N LYS A 23 -4.10 -13.46 -9.40
CA LYS A 23 -5.32 -12.95 -10.03
C LYS A 23 -5.11 -11.56 -10.63
N ALA A 24 -4.37 -10.70 -9.95
CA ALA A 24 -4.02 -9.36 -10.41
C ALA A 24 -3.20 -9.40 -11.70
N GLU A 25 -2.23 -10.29 -11.79
CA GLU A 25 -1.39 -10.48 -12.99
C GLU A 25 -2.21 -10.95 -14.19
N LYS A 26 -3.21 -11.81 -13.98
CA LYS A 26 -4.08 -12.32 -15.04
C LYS A 26 -5.14 -11.32 -15.49
N ASN A 27 -5.60 -10.45 -14.57
CA ASN A 27 -6.68 -9.52 -14.82
C ASN A 27 -6.26 -8.10 -14.48
N LYS A 28 -5.58 -7.45 -15.41
CA LYS A 28 -5.03 -6.08 -15.26
C LYS A 28 -6.05 -5.02 -14.85
N LYS A 29 -7.34 -5.28 -14.96
CA LYS A 29 -8.42 -4.33 -14.63
C LYS A 29 -8.87 -4.41 -13.17
N ASN A 30 -8.68 -5.54 -12.48
CA ASN A 30 -9.21 -5.81 -11.14
C ASN A 30 -8.19 -6.42 -10.20
N GLY A 31 -6.92 -6.07 -10.36
CA GLY A 31 -5.87 -6.75 -9.64
C GLY A 31 -5.27 -5.95 -8.51
N MET A 32 -5.68 -6.26 -7.27
CA MET A 32 -5.06 -5.70 -6.07
C MET A 32 -4.86 -6.79 -5.03
N VAL A 33 -3.84 -6.60 -4.20
CA VAL A 33 -3.65 -7.37 -2.98
C VAL A 33 -4.29 -6.60 -1.84
N TYR A 34 -5.19 -7.26 -1.11
CA TYR A 34 -5.97 -6.64 -0.03
C TYR A 34 -5.54 -7.09 1.36
N VAL A 35 -4.48 -7.88 1.46
CA VAL A 35 -3.94 -8.32 2.75
C VAL A 35 -3.13 -7.19 3.37
N PHE A 36 -3.53 -6.79 4.57
CA PHE A 36 -2.98 -5.65 5.30
C PHE A 36 -2.39 -6.13 6.63
N GLU A 37 -1.18 -5.72 6.95
CA GLU A 37 -0.55 -6.09 8.22
C GLU A 37 -1.27 -5.42 9.39
N LEU A 38 -1.80 -6.23 10.31
CA LEU A 38 -2.41 -5.76 11.55
C LEU A 38 -1.36 -5.61 12.67
N ASN A 39 -0.56 -6.65 12.85
CA ASN A 39 0.52 -6.70 13.84
C ASN A 39 1.52 -7.80 13.45
N LYS A 40 2.44 -8.15 14.35
CA LYS A 40 3.46 -9.18 14.08
C LYS A 40 2.90 -10.59 13.91
N LYS A 41 1.68 -10.87 14.40
CA LYS A 41 1.06 -12.20 14.39
C LYS A 41 -0.02 -12.37 13.34
N TYR A 42 -0.72 -11.29 13.00
CA TYR A 42 -1.93 -11.34 12.19
C TYR A 42 -1.94 -10.32 11.07
N ASP A 43 -2.62 -10.69 10.01
CA ASP A 43 -3.01 -9.81 8.91
C ASP A 43 -4.53 -9.71 8.85
N ILE A 44 -5.03 -8.67 8.17
CA ILE A 44 -6.43 -8.55 7.77
C ILE A 44 -6.50 -8.76 6.25
N ASP A 45 -7.24 -9.76 5.81
CA ASP A 45 -7.59 -9.89 4.40
C ASP A 45 -8.84 -9.06 4.12
N GLY A 46 -8.62 -7.88 3.55
CA GLY A 46 -9.67 -6.93 3.24
C GLY A 46 -10.37 -7.15 1.90
N GLY A 47 -10.11 -8.28 1.24
CA GLY A 47 -10.73 -8.64 -0.04
C GLY A 47 -12.19 -9.11 0.10
N VAL A 48 -12.98 -8.45 0.93
CA VAL A 48 -14.40 -8.76 1.19
C VAL A 48 -15.28 -7.62 0.71
N LEU A 49 -16.49 -7.92 0.24
CA LEU A 49 -17.39 -6.94 -0.39
C LEU A 49 -17.77 -5.78 0.54
N ARG A 50 -17.88 -6.03 1.84
CA ARG A 50 -18.24 -5.00 2.83
C ARG A 50 -17.11 -4.03 3.16
N ASN A 51 -15.88 -4.29 2.68
CA ASN A 51 -14.72 -3.42 2.94
C ASN A 51 -14.55 -2.39 1.83
N TYR A 52 -15.20 -1.25 1.94
CA TYR A 52 -15.06 -0.16 0.96
C TYR A 52 -13.66 0.49 1.01
N ALA A 53 -12.97 0.40 2.15
CA ALA A 53 -11.62 0.95 2.29
C ALA A 53 -10.59 0.26 1.38
N ARG A 54 -10.88 -0.97 0.89
CA ARG A 54 -9.99 -1.68 -0.04
C ARG A 54 -9.77 -0.94 -1.37
N PHE A 55 -10.65 -0.01 -1.72
CA PHE A 55 -10.55 0.76 -2.96
C PHE A 55 -9.72 2.04 -2.82
N ILE A 56 -9.27 2.39 -1.63
CA ILE A 56 -8.44 3.57 -1.42
C ILE A 56 -7.04 3.30 -2.00
N ASN A 57 -6.59 4.19 -2.87
CA ASN A 57 -5.32 4.05 -3.56
C ASN A 57 -4.15 4.62 -2.75
N HIS A 58 -2.94 4.17 -3.12
CA HIS A 58 -1.70 4.75 -2.61
C HIS A 58 -1.43 6.12 -3.23
N SER A 59 -0.85 7.03 -2.45
CA SER A 59 -0.19 8.23 -2.94
C SER A 59 1.08 8.50 -2.16
N CYS A 60 2.07 9.06 -2.85
CA CYS A 60 3.28 9.59 -2.22
C CYS A 60 3.03 10.92 -1.48
N ASP A 61 1.90 11.58 -1.77
CA ASP A 61 1.43 12.79 -1.07
C ASP A 61 -0.04 12.60 -0.67
N PRO A 62 -0.30 11.75 0.34
CA PRO A 62 -1.65 11.33 0.68
C PRO A 62 -2.43 12.37 1.48
N ASN A 63 -3.75 12.24 1.48
CA ASN A 63 -4.64 13.03 2.33
C ASN A 63 -5.18 12.25 3.53
N CYS A 64 -4.82 10.99 3.66
CA CYS A 64 -5.17 10.14 4.79
C CYS A 64 -3.93 9.43 5.33
N GLU A 65 -4.05 8.91 6.55
CA GLU A 65 -3.05 8.07 7.20
C GLU A 65 -3.68 6.83 7.79
N VAL A 66 -2.87 5.82 8.07
CA VAL A 66 -3.29 4.58 8.72
C VAL A 66 -2.98 4.64 10.20
N GLU A 67 -3.97 4.31 11.01
CA GLU A 67 -3.83 4.13 12.45
C GLU A 67 -4.28 2.72 12.84
N ILE A 68 -3.48 2.04 13.64
CA ILE A 68 -3.83 0.73 14.19
C ILE A 68 -4.06 0.88 15.68
N THR A 69 -5.31 0.71 16.11
CA THR A 69 -5.75 0.90 17.49
C THR A 69 -6.68 -0.24 17.87
N ASN A 70 -6.48 -0.85 19.03
CA ASN A 70 -7.34 -1.95 19.53
C ASN A 70 -7.51 -3.10 18.53
N ASN A 71 -6.44 -3.49 17.83
CA ASN A 71 -6.48 -4.50 16.77
C ASN A 71 -7.42 -4.17 15.60
N GLU A 72 -7.64 -2.90 15.35
CA GLU A 72 -8.42 -2.40 14.22
C GLU A 72 -7.56 -1.47 13.36
N ILE A 73 -7.74 -1.55 12.06
CA ILE A 73 -7.05 -0.70 11.08
C ILE A 73 -8.00 0.43 10.67
N TRP A 74 -7.59 1.67 10.93
CA TRP A 74 -8.35 2.85 10.57
C TRP A 74 -7.60 3.71 9.56
N ILE A 75 -8.32 4.24 8.58
CA ILE A 75 -7.80 5.22 7.62
C ILE A 75 -8.49 6.53 7.92
N SER A 76 -7.70 7.51 8.33
CA SER A 76 -8.16 8.81 8.86
C SER A 76 -7.61 9.96 8.04
N ALA A 77 -8.40 11.01 7.83
CA ALA A 77 -7.95 12.22 7.14
C ALA A 77 -6.88 12.96 7.95
N ILE A 78 -5.82 13.41 7.29
CA ILE A 78 -4.75 14.21 7.89
C ILE A 78 -4.88 15.71 7.57
N LYS A 79 -5.84 16.06 6.75
CA LYS A 79 -6.17 17.44 6.37
C LYS A 79 -7.61 17.54 5.94
N ASN A 80 -8.11 18.76 5.75
CA ASN A 80 -9.42 18.98 5.18
C ASN A 80 -9.45 18.45 3.74
N ILE A 81 -10.43 17.64 3.42
CA ILE A 81 -10.62 17.03 2.11
C ILE A 81 -11.90 17.55 1.50
N LYS A 82 -11.81 18.19 0.34
CA LYS A 82 -12.97 18.70 -0.39
C LYS A 82 -13.81 17.54 -0.92
N LYS A 83 -15.11 17.77 -1.02
CA LYS A 83 -16.05 16.82 -1.65
C LYS A 83 -15.53 16.41 -3.05
N ASN A 84 -15.70 15.16 -3.40
CA ASN A 84 -15.29 14.56 -4.66
C ASN A 84 -13.76 14.45 -4.86
N THR A 85 -12.98 14.65 -3.82
CA THR A 85 -11.54 14.38 -3.84
C THR A 85 -11.29 12.91 -3.54
N GLU A 86 -10.41 12.27 -4.32
CA GLU A 86 -10.00 10.89 -4.07
C GLU A 86 -9.27 10.79 -2.72
N LEU A 87 -9.66 9.80 -1.91
CA LEU A 87 -8.94 9.47 -0.68
C LEU A 87 -7.71 8.63 -1.03
N THR A 88 -6.58 8.98 -0.41
CA THR A 88 -5.33 8.26 -0.60
C THR A 88 -4.57 8.14 0.71
N TYR A 89 -3.79 7.08 0.84
CA TYR A 89 -2.83 6.93 1.94
C TYR A 89 -1.54 6.28 1.42
N ASN A 90 -0.45 6.41 2.17
CA ASN A 90 0.78 5.70 1.84
C ASN A 90 0.64 4.24 2.28
N TYR A 91 0.77 3.31 1.36
CA TYR A 91 0.63 1.87 1.64
C TYR A 91 1.73 1.34 2.56
N GLY A 92 2.83 2.07 2.71
CA GLY A 92 3.89 1.70 3.65
C GLY A 92 4.71 0.49 3.22
N TYR A 93 4.78 0.20 1.94
CA TYR A 93 5.57 -0.93 1.43
C TYR A 93 7.06 -0.71 1.76
N PRO A 94 7.77 -1.77 2.16
CA PRO A 94 9.18 -1.65 2.51
C PRO A 94 10.07 -1.53 1.27
N PHE A 95 11.23 -0.92 1.46
CA PHE A 95 12.31 -0.97 0.48
C PHE A 95 13.02 -2.33 0.58
N ASP A 96 12.57 -3.28 -0.22
CA ASP A 96 13.07 -4.65 -0.27
C ASP A 96 13.54 -5.01 -1.68
N SER A 97 13.83 -6.31 -1.92
CA SER A 97 14.25 -6.80 -3.24
C SER A 97 13.22 -6.61 -4.34
N ASP A 98 11.94 -6.46 -3.98
CA ASP A 98 10.81 -6.44 -4.91
C ASP A 98 10.22 -5.04 -5.10
N PHE A 99 10.84 -4.00 -4.53
CA PHE A 99 10.28 -2.64 -4.57
C PHE A 99 10.03 -2.13 -6.00
N GLU A 100 10.86 -2.54 -6.96
CA GLU A 100 10.74 -2.11 -8.36
C GLU A 100 9.49 -2.66 -9.05
N ASP A 101 8.89 -3.72 -8.51
CA ASP A 101 7.65 -4.31 -9.02
C ASP A 101 6.41 -3.45 -8.67
N HIS A 102 6.55 -2.54 -7.72
CA HIS A 102 5.47 -1.69 -7.22
C HIS A 102 5.59 -0.26 -7.74
N ILE A 103 5.31 -0.06 -9.02
CA ILE A 103 5.38 1.24 -9.66
C ILE A 103 4.23 2.13 -9.16
N CYS A 104 4.57 3.36 -8.74
CA CYS A 104 3.58 4.35 -8.34
C CYS A 104 3.21 5.27 -9.52
N LYS A 105 1.92 5.48 -9.70
CA LYS A 105 1.34 6.37 -10.71
C LYS A 105 0.43 7.43 -10.07
N CYS A 106 0.74 7.86 -8.84
CA CYS A 106 -0.13 8.79 -8.11
C CYS A 106 -0.22 10.20 -8.74
N GLY A 107 0.70 10.54 -9.63
CA GLY A 107 0.71 11.84 -10.32
C GLY A 107 1.09 13.03 -9.44
N SER A 108 1.46 12.81 -8.19
CA SER A 108 1.91 13.87 -7.28
C SER A 108 3.28 14.41 -7.69
N LYS A 109 3.52 15.69 -7.41
CA LYS A 109 4.85 16.32 -7.57
C LYS A 109 5.89 15.66 -6.66
N LYS A 110 5.48 15.06 -5.55
CA LYS A 110 6.35 14.36 -4.60
C LYS A 110 6.53 12.88 -4.94
N CYS A 111 5.93 12.39 -6.02
CA CYS A 111 5.99 10.98 -6.38
C CYS A 111 7.43 10.50 -6.56
N VAL A 112 7.79 9.44 -5.86
CA VAL A 112 9.13 8.85 -5.91
C VAL A 112 9.24 7.74 -6.97
N GLY A 113 8.15 7.44 -7.68
CA GLY A 113 8.09 6.45 -8.76
C GLY A 113 7.71 5.05 -8.31
N TYR A 114 7.73 4.77 -7.03
CA TYR A 114 7.41 3.46 -6.44
C TYR A 114 6.48 3.59 -5.25
N ILE A 115 5.72 2.53 -4.97
CA ILE A 115 4.90 2.43 -3.76
C ILE A 115 5.83 2.04 -2.62
N LEU A 116 6.25 3.03 -1.84
CA LEU A 116 7.19 2.88 -0.73
C LEU A 116 6.77 3.70 0.47
N SER A 117 7.03 3.16 1.66
CA SER A 117 6.99 3.94 2.88
C SER A 117 7.89 5.17 2.75
N ASP A 118 7.41 6.34 3.17
CA ASP A 118 8.19 7.58 3.15
C ASP A 118 9.42 7.50 4.07
N ASP A 119 9.38 6.67 5.11
CA ASP A 119 10.52 6.36 5.96
C ASP A 119 11.68 5.72 5.18
N ASP A 120 11.39 5.05 4.09
CA ASP A 120 12.37 4.36 3.24
C ASP A 120 12.82 5.17 2.01
N TRP A 121 12.29 6.36 1.79
CA TRP A 121 12.70 7.22 0.68
C TRP A 121 14.20 7.56 0.67
N PRO A 122 14.86 7.78 1.82
CA PRO A 122 16.31 7.97 1.83
C PRO A 122 17.10 6.76 1.28
N LYS A 123 16.61 5.55 1.52
CA LYS A 123 17.20 4.31 0.98
C LYS A 123 17.07 4.26 -0.54
N LEU A 124 15.91 4.64 -1.08
CA LEU A 124 15.67 4.74 -2.52
C LEU A 124 16.62 5.74 -3.16
N LYS A 125 16.76 6.94 -2.59
CA LYS A 125 17.68 7.96 -3.10
C LYS A 125 19.12 7.47 -3.15
N LYS A 126 19.56 6.76 -2.12
CA LYS A 126 20.90 6.17 -2.06
C LYS A 126 21.09 5.09 -3.13
N TYR A 127 20.08 4.25 -3.35
CA TYR A 127 20.06 3.25 -4.40
C TYR A 127 20.17 3.89 -5.79
N GLU A 128 19.36 4.88 -6.08
CA GLU A 128 19.35 5.59 -7.36
C GLU A 128 20.69 6.27 -7.67
N LYS A 129 21.33 6.88 -6.67
CA LYS A 129 22.66 7.48 -6.83
C LYS A 129 23.71 6.46 -7.25
N LYS A 130 23.64 5.23 -6.72
CA LYS A 130 24.57 4.17 -7.06
C LYS A 130 24.37 3.64 -8.49
N HIS A 131 23.12 3.55 -8.93
CA HIS A 131 22.75 2.90 -10.18
C HIS A 131 22.65 3.86 -11.38
N LYS A 132 22.33 5.13 -11.16
CA LYS A 132 22.33 6.16 -12.20
C LYS A 132 23.73 6.57 -12.67
N LYS A 133 24.77 6.38 -11.85
CA LYS A 133 26.17 6.64 -12.23
C LYS A 133 26.75 5.60 -13.21
N GLY A 134 26.05 4.51 -13.47
CA GLY A 134 26.49 3.45 -14.38
C GLY A 134 25.89 3.48 -15.78
N THR A 135 25.02 4.44 -16.08
CA THR A 135 24.28 4.54 -17.35
C THR A 135 24.73 5.69 -18.26
N ARG A 136 25.98 6.00 -18.18
CA ARG A 136 26.58 6.89 -19.22
C ARG A 136 27.37 6.08 -20.22
#